data_0f667f5f5736e49e89a22b5434b8514d
#
_entry.id   0f667f5f5736e49e89a22b5434b8514d
#
_cell.length_a   1.000
_cell.length_b   1.000
_cell.length_c   1.000
_cell.angle_alpha   90.00
_cell.angle_beta   90.00
_cell.angle_gamma   90.00
#
_symmetry.space_group_name_H-M   'P 1'
#
loop_
_entity.id
_entity.type
_entity.pdbx_description
1 polymer ?
#
loop_
_entity_poly.entity_id
_entity_poly.type
_entity_poly.pdbx_seq_one_letter_code
_entity_poly.pdbx_strand_id
1 'polypeptide(L)'
;MKLKYFLTIIVLISIGHISRAENHTLSPELAEEFQTAVKNVESKNFLDAVRIFDKLAQGGLPEAQFNLSLLYSSGLGTPKNYKTALYWSWKAHLNDHPTAINQINEIFDLITEALRDTVANQIIDELLAVAKAGEQTSALKLGKTYTDLRVVPDYQSAYVWLSIAQAYGLESASGLLSKVADELTLEEILVQQEKAATTFADINS
;
A
#
# COMPACT_ATOMS: atom_id res chain seq x y z
N MET A 1 20.96 -16.05 -20.93
CA MET A 1 20.43 -17.25 -20.27
C MET A 1 18.94 -16.99 -20.06
N LYS A 2 18.06 -17.73 -20.74
CA LYS A 2 16.66 -17.35 -20.97
C LYS A 2 15.82 -17.62 -19.75
N LEU A 3 15.19 -16.57 -19.29
CA LEU A 3 14.05 -16.44 -18.38
C LEU A 3 13.00 -17.56 -18.60
N LYS A 4 13.04 -18.59 -17.76
CA LYS A 4 12.00 -19.63 -17.65
C LYS A 4 11.24 -19.45 -16.32
N TYR A 5 10.80 -18.24 -16.02
CA TYR A 5 9.82 -18.01 -14.96
C TYR A 5 8.53 -17.53 -15.59
N PHE A 6 7.99 -18.42 -16.42
CA PHE A 6 6.68 -18.22 -16.98
C PHE A 6 5.68 -19.01 -16.14
N LEU A 7 4.74 -18.30 -15.58
CA LEU A 7 3.47 -18.79 -15.07
C LEU A 7 3.53 -19.77 -13.87
N THR A 8 3.86 -19.27 -12.73
CA THR A 8 3.11 -19.68 -11.56
C THR A 8 2.46 -18.39 -11.03
N ILE A 9 1.34 -17.97 -11.64
CA ILE A 9 0.38 -17.14 -10.96
C ILE A 9 -0.12 -18.06 -9.85
N ILE A 10 0.58 -18.06 -8.73
CA ILE A 10 0.11 -18.69 -7.51
C ILE A 10 -0.98 -17.72 -7.05
N VAL A 11 -2.19 -17.98 -7.52
CA VAL A 11 -3.37 -17.50 -6.83
C VAL A 11 -3.31 -18.20 -5.47
N LEU A 12 -2.58 -17.60 -4.53
CA LEU A 12 -2.60 -18.02 -3.15
C LEU A 12 -4.00 -17.72 -2.61
N ILE A 13 -4.91 -18.66 -2.90
CA ILE A 13 -6.18 -18.74 -2.21
C ILE A 13 -5.82 -19.16 -0.78
N SER A 14 -5.45 -18.21 0.04
CA SER A 14 -5.41 -18.42 1.49
C SER A 14 -6.83 -18.47 2.02
N ILE A 15 -7.57 -19.52 1.61
CA ILE A 15 -8.76 -19.95 2.32
C ILE A 15 -8.23 -20.73 3.52
N GLY A 16 -7.92 -20.04 4.60
CA GLY A 16 -7.69 -20.79 5.79
C GLY A 16 -6.69 -20.32 6.83
N HIS A 17 -6.33 -19.06 6.90
CA HIS A 17 -5.76 -18.50 8.13
C HIS A 17 -6.16 -17.03 8.26
N ILE A 18 -7.45 -16.80 8.55
CA ILE A 18 -7.87 -15.55 9.17
C ILE A 18 -7.39 -15.65 10.62
N SER A 19 -6.13 -15.34 10.82
CA SER A 19 -5.57 -15.15 12.16
C SER A 19 -6.02 -13.78 12.64
N ARG A 20 -7.04 -13.79 13.43
CA ARG A 20 -7.39 -12.94 14.57
C ARG A 20 -6.64 -11.60 14.67
N ALA A 21 -6.93 -10.70 13.73
CA ALA A 21 -6.82 -9.26 13.88
C ALA A 21 -8.09 -8.68 13.27
N GLU A 22 -8.97 -8.18 14.12
CA GLU A 22 -10.22 -7.48 13.84
C GLU A 22 -11.08 -7.98 12.66
N ASN A 23 -12.27 -8.50 13.00
CA ASN A 23 -13.31 -9.06 12.13
C ASN A 23 -13.73 -8.14 10.96
N HIS A 24 -12.94 -8.06 9.90
CA HIS A 24 -13.46 -7.74 8.58
C HIS A 24 -13.67 -9.05 7.81
N THR A 25 -14.71 -9.77 8.18
CA THR A 25 -15.26 -10.78 7.27
C THR A 25 -15.78 -10.02 6.05
N LEU A 26 -15.15 -10.25 4.89
CA LEU A 26 -15.68 -9.79 3.61
C LEU A 26 -17.16 -10.12 3.55
N SER A 27 -17.99 -9.18 3.08
CA SER A 27 -19.39 -9.54 2.84
C SER A 27 -19.45 -10.70 1.85
N PRO A 28 -20.44 -11.59 1.95
CA PRO A 28 -20.58 -12.72 1.03
C PRO A 28 -20.53 -12.28 -0.45
N GLU A 29 -21.09 -11.11 -0.76
CA GLU A 29 -21.12 -10.54 -2.11
C GLU A 29 -19.73 -10.16 -2.60
N LEU A 30 -18.92 -9.51 -1.76
CA LEU A 30 -17.53 -9.16 -2.11
C LEU A 30 -16.67 -10.40 -2.29
N ALA A 31 -16.88 -11.43 -1.44
CA ALA A 31 -16.17 -12.69 -1.55
C ALA A 31 -16.54 -13.42 -2.86
N GLU A 32 -17.81 -13.44 -3.26
CA GLU A 32 -18.26 -14.04 -4.52
C GLU A 32 -17.72 -13.28 -5.74
N GLU A 33 -17.72 -11.95 -5.69
CA GLU A 33 -17.17 -11.11 -6.76
C GLU A 33 -15.65 -11.34 -6.91
N PHE A 34 -14.92 -11.43 -5.81
CA PHE A 34 -13.49 -11.78 -5.83
C PHE A 34 -13.25 -13.17 -6.42
N GLN A 35 -14.00 -14.18 -6.01
CA GLN A 35 -13.90 -15.53 -6.57
C GLN A 35 -14.22 -15.56 -8.07
N THR A 36 -15.14 -14.74 -8.53
CA THR A 36 -15.44 -14.59 -9.96
C THR A 36 -14.24 -14.04 -10.72
N ALA A 37 -13.53 -13.04 -10.16
CA ALA A 37 -12.30 -12.53 -10.76
C ALA A 37 -11.20 -13.60 -10.84
N VAL A 38 -11.04 -14.39 -9.77
CA VAL A 38 -10.09 -15.52 -9.73
C VAL A 38 -10.40 -16.54 -10.82
N LYS A 39 -11.65 -16.97 -10.95
CA LYS A 39 -12.08 -17.89 -12.04
C LYS A 39 -11.82 -17.33 -13.44
N ASN A 40 -11.97 -16.04 -13.63
CA ASN A 40 -11.62 -15.38 -14.89
C ASN A 40 -10.11 -15.45 -15.19
N VAL A 41 -9.25 -15.31 -14.17
CA VAL A 41 -7.80 -15.51 -14.33
C VAL A 41 -7.50 -16.96 -14.72
N GLU A 42 -8.06 -17.94 -14.02
CA GLU A 42 -7.88 -19.37 -14.30
C GLU A 42 -8.34 -19.76 -15.70
N SER A 43 -9.44 -19.17 -16.17
CA SER A 43 -10.02 -19.37 -17.50
C SER A 43 -9.34 -18.50 -18.57
N LYS A 44 -8.31 -17.70 -18.22
CA LYS A 44 -7.59 -16.77 -19.10
C LYS A 44 -8.47 -15.64 -19.66
N ASN A 45 -9.59 -15.36 -19.03
CA ASN A 45 -10.45 -14.21 -19.32
C ASN A 45 -9.90 -12.97 -18.61
N PHE A 46 -8.65 -12.63 -18.88
CA PHE A 46 -7.92 -11.61 -18.13
C PHE A 46 -8.53 -10.22 -18.18
N LEU A 47 -9.19 -9.85 -19.28
CA LEU A 47 -9.85 -8.55 -19.38
C LEU A 47 -10.97 -8.40 -18.36
N ASP A 48 -11.79 -9.44 -18.17
CA ASP A 48 -12.87 -9.43 -17.18
C ASP A 48 -12.30 -9.51 -15.75
N ALA A 49 -11.22 -10.27 -15.57
CA ALA A 49 -10.51 -10.31 -14.28
C ALA A 49 -10.01 -8.92 -13.88
N VAL A 50 -9.35 -8.19 -14.80
CA VAL A 50 -8.87 -6.82 -14.55
C VAL A 50 -10.04 -5.91 -14.14
N ARG A 51 -11.17 -5.96 -14.84
CA ARG A 51 -12.33 -5.12 -14.55
C ARG A 51 -12.89 -5.36 -13.14
N ILE A 52 -12.99 -6.63 -12.74
CA ILE A 52 -13.53 -6.99 -11.43
C ILE A 52 -12.52 -6.64 -10.32
N PHE A 53 -11.24 -7.00 -10.50
CA PHE A 53 -10.22 -6.64 -9.51
C PHE A 53 -10.04 -5.13 -9.38
N ASP A 54 -10.15 -4.35 -10.46
CA ASP A 54 -10.07 -2.89 -10.39
C ASP A 54 -11.17 -2.31 -9.51
N LYS A 55 -12.43 -2.75 -9.69
CA LYS A 55 -13.53 -2.34 -8.83
C LYS A 55 -13.30 -2.68 -7.35
N LEU A 56 -12.87 -3.91 -7.08
CA LEU A 56 -12.60 -4.36 -5.71
C LEU A 56 -11.37 -3.67 -5.08
N ALA A 57 -10.33 -3.40 -5.88
CA ALA A 57 -9.13 -2.70 -5.47
C ALA A 57 -9.42 -1.23 -5.11
N GLN A 58 -10.27 -0.55 -5.88
CA GLN A 58 -10.76 0.78 -5.55
C GLN A 58 -11.59 0.79 -4.27
N GLY A 59 -12.32 -0.30 -3.97
CA GLY A 59 -13.00 -0.53 -2.70
C GLY A 59 -12.06 -0.84 -1.53
N GLY A 60 -10.74 -0.89 -1.76
CA GLY A 60 -9.74 -1.08 -0.71
C GLY A 60 -9.39 -2.53 -0.39
N LEU A 61 -9.92 -3.53 -1.12
CA LEU A 61 -9.63 -4.94 -0.85
C LEU A 61 -8.16 -5.27 -1.17
N PRO A 62 -7.32 -5.65 -0.16
CA PRO A 62 -5.88 -5.84 -0.35
C PRO A 62 -5.55 -6.94 -1.37
N GLU A 63 -6.29 -8.04 -1.35
CA GLU A 63 -6.12 -9.15 -2.27
C GLU A 63 -6.42 -8.75 -3.72
N ALA A 64 -7.41 -7.89 -3.94
CA ALA A 64 -7.73 -7.37 -5.26
C ALA A 64 -6.67 -6.38 -5.75
N GLN A 65 -6.18 -5.51 -4.87
CA GLN A 65 -5.06 -4.60 -5.16
C GLN A 65 -3.82 -5.36 -5.58
N PHE A 66 -3.48 -6.43 -4.85
CA PHE A 66 -2.34 -7.28 -5.17
C PHE A 66 -2.51 -8.00 -6.51
N ASN A 67 -3.65 -8.65 -6.75
CA ASN A 67 -3.91 -9.35 -8.00
C ASN A 67 -3.91 -8.40 -9.21
N LEU A 68 -4.48 -7.22 -9.05
CA LEU A 68 -4.47 -6.18 -10.09
C LEU A 68 -3.03 -5.73 -10.40
N SER A 69 -2.17 -5.58 -9.41
CA SER A 69 -0.74 -5.32 -9.58
C SER A 69 -0.05 -6.40 -10.42
N LEU A 70 -0.34 -7.69 -10.15
CA LEU A 70 0.20 -8.81 -10.92
C LEU A 70 -0.25 -8.77 -12.39
N LEU A 71 -1.51 -8.46 -12.66
CA LEU A 71 -2.04 -8.35 -14.02
C LEU A 71 -1.39 -7.20 -14.79
N TYR A 72 -1.20 -6.03 -14.17
CA TYR A 72 -0.48 -4.91 -14.78
C TYR A 72 1.00 -5.20 -15.00
N SER A 73 1.69 -5.86 -14.07
CA SER A 73 3.10 -6.21 -14.22
C SER A 73 3.35 -7.29 -15.28
N SER A 74 2.39 -8.20 -15.47
CA SER A 74 2.44 -9.26 -16.45
C SER A 74 1.96 -8.82 -17.85
N GLY A 75 1.12 -7.79 -17.94
CA GLY A 75 0.46 -7.38 -19.18
C GLY A 75 -0.66 -8.34 -19.60
N LEU A 76 -1.39 -8.88 -18.61
CA LEU A 76 -2.51 -9.80 -18.84
C LEU A 76 -3.85 -9.06 -18.63
N GLY A 77 -4.68 -9.04 -19.66
CA GLY A 77 -5.95 -8.29 -19.68
C GLY A 77 -5.78 -6.77 -19.81
N THR A 78 -4.56 -6.28 -19.75
CA THR A 78 -4.17 -4.88 -19.90
C THR A 78 -2.75 -4.79 -20.44
N PRO A 79 -2.34 -3.73 -21.14
CA PRO A 79 -0.93 -3.52 -21.47
C PRO A 79 -0.07 -3.45 -20.20
N LYS A 80 1.14 -4.02 -20.26
CA LYS A 80 2.10 -4.00 -19.15
C LYS A 80 2.39 -2.57 -18.70
N ASN A 81 2.26 -2.34 -17.39
CA ASN A 81 2.47 -1.02 -16.80
C ASN A 81 3.03 -1.14 -15.38
N TYR A 82 4.33 -1.01 -15.22
CA TYR A 82 5.00 -1.10 -13.92
C TYR A 82 4.67 0.06 -12.98
N LYS A 83 4.33 1.26 -13.50
CA LYS A 83 3.86 2.37 -12.66
C LYS A 83 2.58 2.01 -11.92
N THR A 84 1.58 1.52 -12.69
CA THR A 84 0.29 1.12 -12.14
C THR A 84 0.43 -0.13 -11.26
N ALA A 85 1.32 -1.06 -11.64
CA ALA A 85 1.62 -2.23 -10.81
C ALA A 85 2.22 -1.85 -9.45
N LEU A 86 3.18 -0.92 -9.41
CA LEU A 86 3.75 -0.41 -8.16
C LEU A 86 2.70 0.29 -7.30
N TYR A 87 1.88 1.13 -7.91
CA TYR A 87 0.80 1.82 -7.21
C TYR A 87 -0.13 0.84 -6.48
N TRP A 88 -0.61 -0.19 -7.18
CA TRP A 88 -1.51 -1.17 -6.58
C TRP A 88 -0.84 -2.10 -5.58
N SER A 89 0.40 -2.55 -5.83
CA SER A 89 1.14 -3.37 -4.87
C SER A 89 1.46 -2.58 -3.59
N TRP A 90 1.77 -1.26 -3.70
CA TRP A 90 1.98 -0.45 -2.53
C TRP A 90 0.69 -0.25 -1.73
N LYS A 91 -0.44 0.00 -2.38
CA LYS A 91 -1.74 0.08 -1.70
C LYS A 91 -2.11 -1.25 -1.02
N ALA A 92 -1.83 -2.39 -1.64
CA ALA A 92 -1.99 -3.69 -1.01
C ALA A 92 -1.11 -3.84 0.24
N HIS A 93 0.15 -3.40 0.17
CA HIS A 93 1.06 -3.41 1.32
C HIS A 93 0.57 -2.51 2.46
N LEU A 94 0.10 -1.31 2.16
CA LEU A 94 -0.47 -0.39 3.15
C LEU A 94 -1.78 -0.92 3.78
N ASN A 95 -2.44 -1.87 3.15
CA ASN A 95 -3.61 -2.58 3.63
C ASN A 95 -3.27 -4.00 4.12
N ASP A 96 -2.01 -4.20 4.52
CA ASP A 96 -1.49 -5.40 5.20
C ASP A 96 -1.55 -6.69 4.39
N HIS A 97 -1.52 -6.61 3.04
CA HIS A 97 -1.39 -7.82 2.20
C HIS A 97 0.00 -8.47 2.41
N PRO A 98 0.06 -9.75 2.82
CA PRO A 98 1.28 -10.35 3.39
C PRO A 98 2.44 -10.48 2.41
N THR A 99 2.18 -10.62 1.11
CA THR A 99 3.22 -10.84 0.08
C THR A 99 3.43 -9.64 -0.84
N ALA A 100 2.71 -8.52 -0.62
CA ALA A 100 2.81 -7.35 -1.48
C ALA A 100 4.23 -6.77 -1.52
N ILE A 101 4.98 -6.85 -0.42
CA ILE A 101 6.36 -6.36 -0.35
C ILE A 101 7.30 -7.09 -1.34
N ASN A 102 7.08 -8.39 -1.59
CA ASN A 102 7.87 -9.15 -2.55
C ASN A 102 7.66 -8.62 -3.98
N GLN A 103 6.40 -8.39 -4.36
CA GLN A 103 6.03 -7.82 -5.66
C GLN A 103 6.60 -6.39 -5.83
N ILE A 104 6.59 -5.58 -4.78
CA ILE A 104 7.18 -4.24 -4.77
C ILE A 104 8.67 -4.29 -5.07
N ASN A 105 9.41 -5.17 -4.38
CA ASN A 105 10.84 -5.34 -4.59
C ASN A 105 11.17 -5.79 -6.02
N GLU A 106 10.40 -6.73 -6.58
CA GLU A 106 10.55 -7.15 -7.99
C GLU A 106 10.31 -5.98 -8.96
N ILE A 107 9.34 -5.12 -8.68
CA ILE A 107 9.05 -3.95 -9.52
C ILE A 107 10.15 -2.90 -9.39
N PHE A 108 10.74 -2.70 -8.21
CA PHE A 108 11.83 -1.73 -8.01
C PHE A 108 13.03 -2.01 -8.93
N ASP A 109 13.34 -3.29 -9.18
CA ASP A 109 14.41 -3.71 -10.10
C ASP A 109 14.09 -3.41 -11.59
N LEU A 110 12.85 -3.08 -11.92
CA LEU A 110 12.35 -2.93 -13.29
C LEU A 110 12.00 -1.47 -13.65
N ILE A 111 12.13 -0.54 -12.71
CA ILE A 111 11.73 0.86 -12.90
C ILE A 111 12.87 1.82 -12.58
N THR A 112 12.73 3.07 -13.00
CA THR A 112 13.65 4.14 -12.62
C THR A 112 13.26 4.74 -11.26
N GLU A 113 14.24 5.31 -10.56
CA GLU A 113 14.03 6.07 -9.33
C GLU A 113 12.98 7.19 -9.51
N ALA A 114 13.06 7.91 -10.62
CA ALA A 114 12.08 8.97 -10.94
C ALA A 114 10.65 8.45 -11.05
N LEU A 115 10.46 7.23 -11.59
CA LEU A 115 9.15 6.61 -11.66
C LEU A 115 8.66 6.18 -10.27
N ARG A 116 9.56 5.64 -9.44
CA ARG A 116 9.28 5.29 -8.04
C ARG A 116 8.79 6.50 -7.26
N ASP A 117 9.51 7.62 -7.32
CA ASP A 117 9.11 8.87 -6.65
C ASP A 117 7.81 9.46 -7.22
N THR A 118 7.55 9.29 -8.52
CA THR A 118 6.25 9.69 -9.10
C THR A 118 5.09 8.94 -8.44
N VAL A 119 5.24 7.62 -8.23
CA VAL A 119 4.21 6.81 -7.56
C VAL A 119 4.12 7.18 -6.08
N ALA A 120 5.26 7.41 -5.42
CA ALA A 120 5.29 7.82 -4.02
C ALA A 120 4.52 9.14 -3.81
N ASN A 121 4.77 10.15 -4.64
CA ASN A 121 4.08 11.43 -4.56
C ASN A 121 2.58 11.29 -4.80
N GLN A 122 2.16 10.50 -5.80
CA GLN A 122 0.74 10.24 -6.05
C GLN A 122 0.05 9.65 -4.81
N ILE A 123 0.65 8.65 -4.17
CA ILE A 123 0.08 7.98 -2.98
C ILE A 123 0.09 8.92 -1.78
N ILE A 124 1.15 9.71 -1.60
CA ILE A 124 1.23 10.72 -0.55
C ILE A 124 0.10 11.74 -0.69
N ASP A 125 -0.13 12.27 -1.88
CA ASP A 125 -1.19 13.25 -2.13
C ASP A 125 -2.58 12.68 -1.81
N GLU A 126 -2.86 11.43 -2.23
CA GLU A 126 -4.10 10.73 -1.90
C GLU A 126 -4.27 10.54 -0.38
N LEU A 127 -3.21 10.08 0.31
CA LEU A 127 -3.25 9.84 1.75
C LEU A 127 -3.38 11.15 2.54
N LEU A 128 -2.73 12.23 2.10
CA LEU A 128 -2.87 13.55 2.71
C LEU A 128 -4.30 14.07 2.62
N ALA A 129 -4.97 13.85 1.49
CA ALA A 129 -6.35 14.28 1.31
C ALA A 129 -7.30 13.58 2.29
N VAL A 130 -7.15 12.26 2.47
CA VAL A 130 -8.01 11.49 3.38
C VAL A 130 -7.61 11.66 4.85
N ALA A 131 -6.33 11.88 5.16
CA ALA A 131 -5.88 12.22 6.50
C ALA A 131 -6.48 13.55 6.98
N LYS A 132 -6.49 14.58 6.11
CA LYS A 132 -7.14 15.86 6.39
C LYS A 132 -8.67 15.75 6.55
N ALA A 133 -9.28 14.74 5.98
CA ALA A 133 -10.69 14.43 6.17
C ALA A 133 -10.96 13.61 7.47
N GLY A 134 -9.94 13.37 8.30
CA GLY A 134 -10.06 12.71 9.61
C GLY A 134 -9.89 11.20 9.57
N GLU A 135 -9.43 10.61 8.45
CA GLU A 135 -9.15 9.17 8.38
C GLU A 135 -7.83 8.87 9.10
N GLN A 136 -7.91 8.29 10.30
CA GLN A 136 -6.80 8.17 11.25
C GLN A 136 -5.70 7.22 10.77
N THR A 137 -6.05 6.10 10.09
CA THR A 137 -5.06 5.12 9.65
C THR A 137 -4.16 5.64 8.54
N SER A 138 -4.59 6.70 7.83
CA SER A 138 -3.78 7.39 6.81
C SER A 138 -2.49 7.98 7.38
N ALA A 139 -2.48 8.36 8.65
CA ALA A 139 -1.27 8.88 9.30
C ALA A 139 -0.16 7.81 9.35
N LEU A 140 -0.49 6.57 9.72
CA LEU A 140 0.47 5.46 9.69
C LEU A 140 0.93 5.13 8.26
N LYS A 141 0.00 5.13 7.29
CA LYS A 141 0.28 4.86 5.89
C LYS A 141 1.19 5.92 5.27
N LEU A 142 1.01 7.20 5.63
CA LEU A 142 1.89 8.29 5.26
C LEU A 142 3.32 8.08 5.80
N GLY A 143 3.45 7.76 7.08
CA GLY A 143 4.75 7.46 7.68
C GLY A 143 5.48 6.37 6.90
N LYS A 144 4.85 5.22 6.67
CA LYS A 144 5.41 4.11 5.86
C LYS A 144 5.78 4.55 4.44
N THR A 145 4.96 5.39 3.80
CA THR A 145 5.21 5.83 2.41
C THR A 145 6.40 6.78 2.33
N TYR A 146 6.54 7.70 3.29
CA TYR A 146 7.68 8.61 3.35
C TYR A 146 9.01 7.89 3.62
N THR A 147 9.01 6.79 4.40
CA THR A 147 10.22 6.01 4.71
C THR A 147 10.56 5.00 3.62
N ASP A 148 9.59 4.23 3.13
CA ASP A 148 9.87 2.98 2.42
C ASP A 148 9.60 3.05 0.92
N LEU A 149 8.70 3.96 0.46
CA LEU A 149 8.42 4.09 -0.97
C LEU A 149 9.27 5.14 -1.65
N ARG A 150 9.66 6.22 -1.01
CA ARG A 150 10.54 7.22 -1.62
C ARG A 150 11.95 6.67 -1.85
N VAL A 151 12.60 7.13 -2.92
CA VAL A 151 13.99 6.76 -3.21
C VAL A 151 14.91 7.28 -2.11
N VAL A 152 14.73 8.55 -1.74
CA VAL A 152 15.36 9.14 -0.56
C VAL A 152 14.28 9.29 0.52
N PRO A 153 14.37 8.56 1.63
CA PRO A 153 13.40 8.67 2.71
C PRO A 153 13.27 10.12 3.23
N ASP A 154 12.04 10.53 3.47
CA ASP A 154 11.73 11.81 4.13
C ASP A 154 11.39 11.54 5.61
N TYR A 155 12.44 11.38 6.40
CA TYR A 155 12.29 11.07 7.84
C TYR A 155 11.60 12.19 8.61
N GLN A 156 11.75 13.45 8.21
CA GLN A 156 11.09 14.58 8.87
C GLN A 156 9.57 14.51 8.69
N SER A 157 9.09 14.32 7.46
CA SER A 157 7.65 14.13 7.20
C SER A 157 7.13 12.83 7.81
N ALA A 158 7.91 11.75 7.75
CA ALA A 158 7.56 10.48 8.38
C ALA A 158 7.38 10.64 9.90
N TYR A 159 8.28 11.38 10.58
CA TYR A 159 8.18 11.63 12.01
C TYR A 159 6.87 12.33 12.38
N VAL A 160 6.49 13.38 11.64
CA VAL A 160 5.23 14.10 11.86
C VAL A 160 4.03 13.14 11.81
N TRP A 161 3.93 12.37 10.74
CA TRP A 161 2.77 11.49 10.52
C TRP A 161 2.74 10.29 11.44
N LEU A 162 3.90 9.72 11.79
CA LEU A 162 3.98 8.64 12.79
C LEU A 162 3.68 9.13 14.20
N SER A 163 4.05 10.37 14.56
CA SER A 163 3.65 10.97 15.82
C SER A 163 2.13 11.17 15.91
N ILE A 164 1.49 11.60 14.82
CA ILE A 164 0.04 11.70 14.71
C ILE A 164 -0.62 10.31 14.81
N ALA A 165 -0.07 9.30 14.11
CA ALA A 165 -0.54 7.92 14.19
C ALA A 165 -0.46 7.36 15.62
N GLN A 166 0.62 7.68 16.34
CA GLN A 166 0.78 7.31 17.76
C GLN A 166 -0.26 8.01 18.63
N ALA A 167 -0.55 9.30 18.37
CA ALA A 167 -1.57 10.04 19.12
C ALA A 167 -2.98 9.47 18.90
N TYR A 168 -3.26 8.87 17.75
CA TYR A 168 -4.49 8.09 17.49
C TYR A 168 -4.47 6.70 18.13
N GLY A 169 -3.39 6.27 18.77
CA GLY A 169 -3.29 4.97 19.43
C GLY A 169 -3.01 3.80 18.49
N LEU A 170 -2.49 4.05 17.28
CA LEU A 170 -2.16 2.98 16.33
C LEU A 170 -0.90 2.23 16.80
N GLU A 171 -1.05 0.97 17.21
CA GLU A 171 0.00 0.17 17.88
C GLU A 171 1.31 0.10 17.09
N SER A 172 1.22 -0.04 15.76
CA SER A 172 2.40 -0.12 14.88
C SER A 172 3.19 1.19 14.76
N ALA A 173 2.62 2.33 15.20
CA ALA A 173 3.25 3.64 15.01
C ALA A 173 4.48 3.83 15.88
N SER A 174 4.46 3.41 17.15
CA SER A 174 5.55 3.67 18.11
C SER A 174 6.88 3.03 17.68
N GLY A 175 6.85 1.79 17.17
CA GLY A 175 8.04 1.11 16.69
C GLY A 175 8.65 1.75 15.43
N LEU A 176 7.79 2.25 14.52
CA LEU A 176 8.24 2.98 13.33
C LEU A 176 8.76 4.37 13.69
N LEU A 177 8.07 5.07 14.59
CA LEU A 177 8.49 6.39 15.06
C LEU A 177 9.87 6.36 15.71
N SER A 178 10.14 5.33 16.54
CA SER A 178 11.48 5.14 17.14
C SER A 178 12.56 5.00 16.07
N LYS A 179 12.35 4.16 15.06
CA LYS A 179 13.30 3.98 13.96
C LYS A 179 13.55 5.27 13.18
N VAL A 180 12.50 6.04 12.93
CA VAL A 180 12.61 7.33 12.24
C VAL A 180 13.32 8.36 13.10
N ALA A 181 13.09 8.36 14.42
CA ALA A 181 13.79 9.25 15.34
C ALA A 181 15.30 9.00 15.37
N ASP A 182 15.75 7.75 15.21
CA ASP A 182 17.18 7.39 15.16
C ASP A 182 17.90 8.00 13.93
N GLU A 183 17.16 8.39 12.89
CA GLU A 183 17.68 9.03 11.67
C GLU A 183 17.68 10.57 11.72
N LEU A 184 17.18 11.17 12.81
CA LEU A 184 17.05 12.60 12.98
C LEU A 184 17.91 13.13 14.13
N THR A 185 18.36 14.37 14.00
CA THR A 185 18.98 15.10 15.12
C THR A 185 17.93 15.51 16.15
N LEU A 186 18.35 15.77 17.39
CA LEU A 186 17.46 16.29 18.44
C LEU A 186 16.74 17.57 18.03
N GLU A 187 17.45 18.47 17.32
CA GLU A 187 16.88 19.74 16.87
C GLU A 187 15.78 19.49 15.82
N GLU A 188 16.00 18.61 14.87
CA GLU A 188 14.99 18.22 13.88
C GLU A 188 13.78 17.57 14.57
N ILE A 189 14.00 16.68 15.53
CA ILE A 189 12.90 16.05 16.30
C ILE A 189 12.02 17.10 16.96
N LEU A 190 12.61 18.07 17.65
CA LEU A 190 11.86 19.12 18.34
C LEU A 190 11.00 19.93 17.37
N VAL A 191 11.55 20.29 16.20
CA VAL A 191 10.80 20.99 15.15
C VAL A 191 9.63 20.14 14.64
N GLN A 192 9.87 18.83 14.39
CA GLN A 192 8.82 17.95 13.87
C GLN A 192 7.73 17.65 14.94
N GLN A 193 8.06 17.67 16.23
CA GLN A 193 7.06 17.56 17.31
C GLN A 193 6.08 18.71 17.31
N GLU A 194 6.56 19.95 17.16
CA GLU A 194 5.71 21.14 17.07
C GLU A 194 4.81 21.08 15.83
N LYS A 195 5.38 20.67 14.69
CA LYS A 195 4.63 20.50 13.45
C LYS A 195 3.57 19.40 13.57
N ALA A 196 3.89 18.28 14.22
CA ALA A 196 2.93 17.21 14.46
C ALA A 196 1.77 17.68 15.33
N ALA A 197 2.05 18.42 16.42
CA ALA A 197 1.03 18.98 17.30
C ALA A 197 0.09 19.94 16.58
N THR A 198 0.64 20.86 15.76
CA THR A 198 -0.15 21.80 14.97
C THR A 198 -1.01 21.06 13.94
N THR A 199 -0.40 20.13 13.17
CA THR A 199 -1.13 19.36 12.16
C THR A 199 -2.25 18.51 12.77
N PHE A 200 -2.00 17.90 13.93
CA PHE A 200 -3.00 17.11 14.65
C PHE A 200 -4.17 17.99 15.12
N ALA A 201 -3.89 19.19 15.63
CA ALA A 201 -4.94 20.14 16.03
C ALA A 201 -5.78 20.59 14.83
N ASP A 202 -5.15 20.90 13.70
CA ASP A 202 -5.83 21.33 12.46
C ASP A 202 -6.76 20.25 11.89
N ILE A 203 -6.36 18.97 11.98
CA ILE A 203 -7.19 17.84 11.49
C ILE A 203 -8.40 17.61 12.42
N ASN A 204 -8.28 17.88 13.72
CA ASN A 204 -9.30 17.56 14.71
C ASN A 204 -10.12 18.80 15.17
N SER A 205 -9.96 19.95 14.52
CA SER A 205 -10.73 21.17 14.74
C SER A 205 -11.99 21.21 13.88
#